data_fc514d3d23be464fe72c5a387217c5be
#
_entry.id   fc514d3d23be464fe72c5a387217c5be
#
_cell.length_a   1.000
_cell.length_b   1.000
_cell.length_c   1.000
_cell.angle_alpha   90.00
_cell.angle_beta   90.00
_cell.angle_gamma   90.00
#
_symmetry.space_group_name_H-M   'P 1'
#
loop_
_entity.id
_entity.type
_entity.pdbx_description
1 polymer ?
#
loop_
_entity_poly.entity_id
_entity_poly.type
_entity_poly.pdbx_seq_one_letter_code
_entity_poly.pdbx_strand_id
1 'polypeptide(L)'
;MTKENLGPIGSTREIEENLKELILFNDDVNTFDFVIETLIDVCGHDALQAEQCALVAHHNGKCAVLSGTVNELKPFCEEMTNRKLSVSIN
;
A
#
# COMPACT_ATOMS: atom_id res chain seq x y z
N MET A 1 6.05 -23.56 -23.04
CA MET A 1 5.83 -23.44 -22.62
C MET A 1 5.21 -23.22 -22.06
N THR A 2 5.31 -23.44 -21.94
CA THR A 2 4.87 -23.23 -21.43
C THR A 2 4.51 -23.11 -20.62
N LYS A 3 4.63 -23.54 -20.60
CA LYS A 3 4.50 -23.44 -19.83
C LYS A 3 4.38 -23.38 -19.00
N GLU A 4 4.78 -23.73 -19.20
CA GLU A 4 4.86 -23.67 -18.53
C GLU A 4 4.43 -23.63 -17.80
N ASN A 5 4.35 -24.18 -17.91
CA ASN A 5 4.02 -24.10 -17.27
C ASN A 5 3.72 -24.20 -16.47
N LEU A 6 3.69 -24.84 -16.50
CA LEU A 6 3.49 -24.96 -15.72
C LEU A 6 3.06 -25.03 -14.67
N GLY A 7 3.23 -25.82 -14.88
CA GLY A 7 2.71 -26.31 -13.70
C GLY A 7 1.88 -25.41 -12.94
N PRO A 8 2.08 -25.22 -12.15
CA PRO A 8 1.21 -24.37 -11.42
C PRO A 8 1.05 -23.06 -12.07
N ILE A 9 0.93 -23.17 -13.32
CA ILE A 9 0.77 -21.98 -14.10
C ILE A 9 -0.53 -21.29 -13.79
N GLY A 10 -1.54 -22.04 -13.46
CA GLY A 10 -2.77 -21.45 -12.98
C GLY A 10 -2.55 -20.59 -11.77
N SER A 11 -1.52 -20.89 -11.01
CA SER A 11 -1.26 -20.13 -9.82
C SER A 11 -0.76 -18.71 -10.06
N THR A 12 -0.13 -18.44 -11.19
CA THR A 12 0.24 -17.05 -11.50
C THR A 12 -1.00 -16.17 -11.61
N ARG A 13 -2.02 -16.67 -12.26
CA ARG A 13 -3.27 -15.96 -12.38
C ARG A 13 -3.97 -15.81 -11.04
N GLU A 14 -3.96 -16.84 -10.23
CA GLU A 14 -4.54 -16.78 -8.92
C GLU A 14 -3.85 -15.75 -8.04
N ILE A 15 -2.52 -15.67 -8.13
CA ILE A 15 -1.77 -14.66 -7.39
C ILE A 15 -2.19 -13.27 -7.82
N GLU A 16 -2.32 -13.03 -9.11
CA GLU A 16 -2.73 -11.73 -9.60
C GLU A 16 -4.13 -11.35 -9.12
N GLU A 17 -5.05 -12.32 -9.11
CA GLU A 17 -6.40 -12.08 -8.65
C GLU A 17 -6.47 -11.80 -7.16
N ASN A 18 -5.49 -12.30 -6.41
CA ASN A 18 -5.45 -12.11 -4.96
C ASN A 18 -4.64 -10.90 -4.53
N LEU A 19 -4.00 -10.21 -5.46
CA LEU A 19 -3.24 -9.01 -5.13
C LEU A 19 -4.20 -7.87 -4.82
N LYS A 20 -3.86 -7.18 -3.74
CA LYS A 20 -4.61 -6.03 -3.27
C LYS A 20 -3.65 -4.87 -3.10
N GLU A 21 -4.19 -3.73 -2.77
CA GLU A 21 -3.40 -2.55 -2.49
C GLU A 21 -3.78 -1.98 -1.14
N LEU A 22 -2.77 -1.47 -0.44
CA LEU A 22 -2.99 -0.69 0.76
C LEU A 22 -3.14 0.76 0.31
N ILE A 23 -4.30 1.34 0.57
CA ILE A 23 -4.65 2.67 0.09
C ILE A 23 -4.60 3.64 1.26
N LEU A 24 -3.85 4.72 1.08
CA LEU A 24 -3.81 5.83 2.02
C LEU A 24 -4.80 6.89 1.54
N PHE A 25 -5.70 7.31 2.42
CA PHE A 25 -6.65 8.37 2.12
C PHE A 25 -6.21 9.67 2.74
N ASN A 26 -6.51 10.76 2.06
CA ASN A 26 -6.27 12.08 2.60
C ASN A 26 -7.15 12.32 3.83
N ASP A 27 -6.60 12.98 4.84
CA ASP A 27 -7.39 13.42 5.99
C ASP A 27 -6.92 14.81 6.41
N ASP A 28 -7.70 15.47 7.27
CA ASP A 28 -7.41 16.83 7.70
C ASP A 28 -6.73 16.88 9.07
N VAL A 29 -6.41 15.72 9.64
CA VAL A 29 -5.86 15.63 11.00
C VAL A 29 -4.36 15.50 10.99
N ASN A 30 -3.82 14.65 10.12
CA ASN A 30 -2.40 14.37 10.09
C ASN A 30 -1.66 15.40 9.24
N THR A 31 -0.49 15.84 9.73
CA THR A 31 0.33 16.75 8.96
C THR A 31 0.96 16.01 7.78
N PHE A 32 1.31 16.77 6.77
CA PHE A 32 1.98 16.24 5.60
C PHE A 32 3.29 15.55 5.99
N ASP A 33 4.06 16.18 6.87
CA ASP A 33 5.34 15.63 7.33
C ASP A 33 5.15 14.33 8.10
N PHE A 34 4.13 14.24 8.93
CA PHE A 34 3.85 13.03 9.68
C PHE A 34 3.50 11.86 8.74
N VAL A 35 2.73 12.15 7.70
CA VAL A 35 2.38 11.13 6.71
C VAL A 35 3.64 10.63 6.02
N ILE A 36 4.52 11.54 5.60
CA ILE A 36 5.77 11.15 4.95
C ILE A 36 6.61 10.28 5.87
N GLU A 37 6.79 10.70 7.12
CA GLU A 37 7.57 9.94 8.09
C GLU A 37 7.00 8.54 8.31
N THR A 38 5.69 8.45 8.40
CA THR A 38 5.02 7.16 8.59
C THR A 38 5.22 6.25 7.40
N LEU A 39 5.12 6.78 6.18
CA LEU A 39 5.35 5.97 4.99
C LEU A 39 6.79 5.44 4.93
N ILE A 40 7.75 6.24 5.36
CA ILE A 40 9.14 5.81 5.43
C ILE A 40 9.30 4.72 6.49
N ASP A 41 8.80 4.98 7.69
CA ASP A 41 9.01 4.08 8.84
C ASP A 41 8.27 2.77 8.70
N VAL A 42 7.03 2.81 8.25
CA VAL A 42 6.15 1.63 8.24
C VAL A 42 6.23 0.91 6.90
N CYS A 43 6.12 1.65 5.81
CA CYS A 43 6.00 1.05 4.49
C CYS A 43 7.34 0.88 3.78
N GLY A 44 8.42 1.40 4.36
CA GLY A 44 9.74 1.26 3.76
C GLY A 44 9.96 2.12 2.53
N HIS A 45 9.15 3.15 2.35
CA HIS A 45 9.33 4.07 1.23
C HIS A 45 10.63 4.86 1.41
N ASP A 46 11.31 5.18 0.31
CA ASP A 46 12.36 6.20 0.40
C ASP A 46 11.69 7.58 0.50
N ALA A 47 12.49 8.60 0.79
CA ALA A 47 11.97 9.92 1.06
C ALA A 47 11.18 10.50 -0.12
N LEU A 48 11.68 10.31 -1.34
CA LEU A 48 11.00 10.85 -2.52
C LEU A 48 9.68 10.12 -2.76
N GLN A 49 9.69 8.79 -2.66
CA GLN A 49 8.49 7.98 -2.85
C GLN A 49 7.42 8.37 -1.83
N ALA A 50 7.83 8.53 -0.57
CA ALA A 50 6.89 8.90 0.49
C ALA A 50 6.28 10.28 0.23
N GLU A 51 7.11 11.23 -0.18
CA GLU A 51 6.63 12.57 -0.50
C GLU A 51 5.64 12.55 -1.65
N GLN A 52 5.94 11.80 -2.70
CA GLN A 52 5.05 11.72 -3.85
C GLN A 52 3.73 11.05 -3.50
N CYS A 53 3.75 10.00 -2.70
CA CYS A 53 2.52 9.36 -2.26
C CYS A 53 1.67 10.32 -1.42
N ALA A 54 2.32 11.07 -0.53
CA ALA A 54 1.60 12.03 0.29
C ALA A 54 0.98 13.14 -0.57
N LEU A 55 1.69 13.59 -1.59
CA LEU A 55 1.17 14.60 -2.52
C LEU A 55 -0.02 14.06 -3.32
N VAL A 56 0.08 12.84 -3.82
CA VAL A 56 -1.01 12.24 -4.58
C VAL A 56 -2.24 12.08 -3.70
N ALA A 57 -2.07 11.60 -2.47
CA ALA A 57 -3.19 11.47 -1.56
C ALA A 57 -3.82 12.83 -1.27
N HIS A 58 -3.00 13.85 -1.08
CA HIS A 58 -3.49 15.19 -0.79
C HIS A 58 -4.29 15.76 -1.96
N HIS A 59 -3.79 15.63 -3.18
CA HIS A 59 -4.42 16.22 -4.36
C HIS A 59 -5.55 15.38 -4.94
N ASN A 60 -5.41 14.06 -4.91
CA ASN A 60 -6.38 13.16 -5.54
C ASN A 60 -7.29 12.46 -4.54
N GLY A 61 -7.05 12.63 -3.25
CA GLY A 61 -7.86 12.03 -2.21
C GLY A 61 -7.34 10.70 -1.70
N LYS A 62 -6.53 9.99 -2.48
CA LYS A 62 -5.98 8.70 -2.06
C LYS A 62 -4.76 8.34 -2.89
N CYS A 63 -3.95 7.43 -2.35
CA CYS A 63 -2.79 6.89 -3.05
C CYS A 63 -2.53 5.46 -2.58
N ALA A 64 -2.26 4.56 -3.53
CA ALA A 64 -1.83 3.21 -3.19
C ALA A 64 -0.38 3.27 -2.72
N VAL A 65 -0.11 2.74 -1.53
CA VAL A 65 1.23 2.83 -0.94
C VAL A 65 1.98 1.50 -0.95
N LEU A 66 1.27 0.38 -0.94
CA LEU A 66 1.85 -0.96 -1.00
C LEU A 66 0.92 -1.87 -1.78
N SER A 67 1.49 -2.93 -2.34
CA SER A 67 0.73 -3.99 -3.01
C SER A 67 1.11 -5.34 -2.42
N GLY A 68 0.16 -6.26 -2.40
CA GLY A 68 0.41 -7.60 -1.91
C GLY A 68 -0.90 -8.32 -1.62
N THR A 69 -0.80 -9.48 -1.02
CA THR A 69 -1.99 -10.20 -0.58
C THR A 69 -2.54 -9.53 0.68
N VAL A 70 -3.78 -9.84 1.00
CA VAL A 70 -4.40 -9.33 2.24
C VAL A 70 -3.54 -9.67 3.45
N ASN A 71 -3.05 -10.91 3.53
CA ASN A 71 -2.24 -11.32 4.66
C ASN A 71 -0.93 -10.56 4.75
N GLU A 72 -0.34 -10.22 3.61
CA GLU A 72 0.90 -9.43 3.59
C GLU A 72 0.65 -8.00 4.00
N LEU A 73 -0.48 -7.43 3.58
CA LEU A 73 -0.76 -6.02 3.83
C LEU A 73 -1.34 -5.74 5.22
N LYS A 74 -1.90 -6.75 5.85
CA LYS A 74 -2.59 -6.60 7.13
C LYS A 74 -1.74 -5.94 8.22
N PRO A 75 -0.51 -6.40 8.47
CA PRO A 75 0.28 -5.76 9.52
C PRO A 75 0.60 -4.31 9.23
N PHE A 76 0.80 -3.95 7.98
CA PHE A 76 1.04 -2.56 7.61
C PHE A 76 -0.21 -1.71 7.81
N CYS A 77 -1.35 -2.24 7.42
CA CYS A 77 -2.62 -1.56 7.61
C CYS A 77 -2.90 -1.33 9.10
N GLU A 78 -2.63 -2.33 9.93
CA GLU A 78 -2.83 -2.22 11.37
C GLU A 78 -1.92 -1.17 11.99
N GLU A 79 -0.65 -1.18 11.61
CA GLU A 79 0.29 -0.21 12.16
C GLU A 79 -0.06 1.21 11.75
N MET A 80 -0.43 1.42 10.50
CA MET A 80 -0.82 2.75 10.03
C MET A 80 -2.09 3.22 10.71
N THR A 81 -3.04 2.31 10.90
CA THR A 81 -4.27 2.63 11.65
C THR A 81 -3.95 3.01 13.09
N ASN A 82 -3.02 2.29 13.72
CA ASN A 82 -2.57 2.60 15.08
C ASN A 82 -1.94 3.99 15.15
N ARG A 83 -1.33 4.45 14.08
CA ARG A 83 -0.76 5.79 14.00
C ARG A 83 -1.77 6.84 13.55
N LYS A 84 -3.04 6.46 13.47
CA LYS A 84 -4.16 7.36 13.18
C LYS A 84 -4.22 7.83 11.74
N LEU A 85 -3.64 7.07 10.82
CA LEU A 85 -3.80 7.34 9.41
C LEU A 85 -5.02 6.63 8.87
N SER A 86 -5.61 7.19 7.82
CA SER A 86 -6.80 6.62 7.18
C SER A 86 -6.34 5.71 6.05
N VAL A 87 -6.46 4.40 6.24
CA VAL A 87 -6.00 3.41 5.27
C VAL A 87 -7.02 2.30 5.12
N SER A 88 -6.98 1.63 3.98
CA SER A 88 -7.77 0.42 3.77
C SER A 88 -7.07 -0.48 2.75
N ILE A 89 -7.44 -1.76 2.77
CA ILE A 89 -6.95 -2.73 1.80
C ILE A 89 -8.05 -2.94 0.76
N ASN A 90 -7.73 -2.70 -0.51
CA ASN A 90 -8.69 -2.85 -1.60
C ASN A 90 -8.20 -3.77 -2.68
#